data_ac90afb5512802126fbceceb710c7339
#
_entry.id   ac90afb5512802126fbceceb710c7339
#
_cell.length_a   1.000
_cell.length_b   1.000
_cell.length_c   1.000
_cell.angle_alpha   90.00
_cell.angle_beta   90.00
_cell.angle_gamma   90.00
#
_symmetry.space_group_name_H-M   'P 1'
#
loop_
_entity.id
_entity.type
_entity.pdbx_description
1 polymer ?
#
loop_
_entity_poly.entity_id
_entity_poly.type
_entity_poly.pdbx_seq_one_letter_code
_entity_poly.pdbx_strand_id
1 'polypeptide(L)'
;FLKPVVPAFDRFAEVPSGSRNRLQELGRDGFVKWLKEEKKIQYTDTTFRDGHQSLLATRMRLVDMLNVSRSYAVNQPHDVFSMEVWGGATFDVAMRFLKADPWRRLRKLRTAMPNTIFPMLLRGSNAVGYKAYPDNLIVKFIEEAARGFDIEDEDGKVTGQTGGIDLFRIFDSLNWVKNMEVSINTVRNNTNSLAGACI
;
A
#
# COMPACT_ATOMS: atom_id res chain seq x y z
N PHE A 1 -21.02 -7.38 24.66
CA PHE A 1 -19.95 -6.96 23.76
C PHE A 1 -19.03 -6.00 24.50
N LEU A 2 -17.76 -6.34 24.58
CA LEU A 2 -16.74 -5.41 25.09
C LEU A 2 -16.60 -4.26 24.08
N LYS A 3 -16.67 -3.03 24.56
CA LYS A 3 -16.38 -1.86 23.71
C LYS A 3 -14.90 -1.88 23.37
N PRO A 4 -14.51 -1.72 22.10
CA PRO A 4 -13.11 -1.63 21.74
C PRO A 4 -12.45 -0.43 22.44
N VAL A 5 -11.26 -0.63 22.99
CA VAL A 5 -10.44 0.47 23.50
C VAL A 5 -9.79 1.15 22.30
N VAL A 6 -10.21 2.37 22.01
CA VAL A 6 -9.58 3.21 20.98
C VAL A 6 -8.53 4.06 21.68
N PRO A 7 -7.24 3.98 21.29
CA PRO A 7 -6.22 4.83 21.86
C PRO A 7 -6.58 6.31 21.69
N ALA A 8 -6.33 7.10 22.73
CA ALA A 8 -6.49 8.54 22.62
C ALA A 8 -5.48 9.10 21.61
N PHE A 9 -5.93 9.99 20.76
CA PHE A 9 -5.06 10.72 19.83
C PHE A 9 -5.62 12.12 19.57
N ASP A 10 -4.75 13.04 19.31
CA ASP A 10 -5.15 14.36 18.83
C ASP A 10 -5.45 14.29 17.32
N ARG A 11 -6.72 14.46 16.95
CA ARG A 11 -7.15 14.44 15.55
C ARG A 11 -6.59 15.57 14.69
N PHE A 12 -6.14 16.65 15.32
CA PHE A 12 -5.59 17.83 14.68
C PHE A 12 -4.05 17.83 14.68
N ALA A 13 -3.40 16.91 15.41
CA ALA A 13 -1.96 16.81 15.38
C ALA A 13 -1.44 16.54 13.97
N GLU A 14 -0.30 17.12 13.64
CA GLU A 14 0.42 16.78 12.42
C GLU A 14 0.83 15.29 12.47
N VAL A 15 0.80 14.63 11.31
CA VAL A 15 1.29 13.25 11.22
C VAL A 15 2.81 13.29 11.28
N PRO A 16 3.43 12.66 12.28
CA PRO A 16 4.89 12.65 12.40
C PRO A 16 5.57 12.00 11.19
N SER A 17 6.84 12.35 10.99
CA SER A 17 7.67 11.70 9.97
C SER A 17 7.73 10.20 10.19
N GLY A 18 7.65 9.42 9.12
CA GLY A 18 7.61 7.96 9.16
C GLY A 18 8.50 7.32 8.09
N SER A 19 8.29 6.03 7.88
CA SER A 19 9.09 5.22 6.94
C SER A 19 9.08 5.76 5.51
N ARG A 20 7.96 6.31 5.06
CA ARG A 20 7.82 6.86 3.71
C ARG A 20 8.66 8.11 3.51
N ASN A 21 8.75 8.99 4.50
CA ASN A 21 9.62 10.17 4.42
C ASN A 21 11.08 9.75 4.23
N ARG A 22 11.53 8.71 4.96
CA ARG A 22 12.86 8.16 4.79
C ARG A 22 13.09 7.58 3.40
N LEU A 23 12.08 6.90 2.82
CA LEU A 23 12.17 6.41 1.44
C LEU A 23 12.31 7.58 0.45
N GLN A 24 11.55 8.65 0.64
CA GLN A 24 11.61 9.84 -0.21
C GLN A 24 12.95 10.59 -0.09
N GLU A 25 13.50 10.68 1.13
CA GLU A 25 14.77 11.33 1.42
C GLU A 25 15.97 10.57 0.84
N LEU A 26 16.04 9.26 1.05
CA LEU A 26 17.16 8.43 0.62
C LEU A 26 17.05 7.98 -0.84
N GLY A 27 15.88 8.09 -1.43
CA GLY A 27 15.58 7.44 -2.69
C GLY A 27 15.56 5.91 -2.57
N ARG A 28 15.20 5.24 -3.65
CA ARG A 28 15.03 3.78 -3.65
C ARG A 28 16.30 3.02 -3.26
N ASP A 29 17.42 3.33 -3.89
CA ASP A 29 18.67 2.58 -3.69
C ASP A 29 19.30 2.87 -2.32
N GLY A 30 19.25 4.12 -1.87
CA GLY A 30 19.68 4.51 -0.52
C GLY A 30 18.83 3.86 0.56
N PHE A 31 17.53 3.77 0.35
CA PHE A 31 16.61 3.13 1.28
C PHE A 31 16.87 1.61 1.39
N VAL A 32 17.12 0.92 0.27
CA VAL A 32 17.48 -0.51 0.26
C VAL A 32 18.80 -0.75 0.98
N LYS A 33 19.79 0.13 0.79
CA LYS A 33 21.06 0.05 1.52
C LYS A 33 20.83 0.22 3.01
N TRP A 34 20.12 1.26 3.43
CA TRP A 34 19.77 1.48 4.81
C TRP A 34 19.05 0.28 5.42
N LEU A 35 18.07 -0.30 4.73
CA LEU A 35 17.29 -1.44 5.22
C LEU A 35 18.15 -2.69 5.44
N LYS A 36 19.19 -2.91 4.63
CA LYS A 36 20.14 -4.01 4.81
C LYS A 36 21.06 -3.82 6.03
N GLU A 37 21.33 -2.58 6.40
CA GLU A 37 22.18 -2.22 7.54
C GLU A 37 21.38 -2.10 8.86
N GLU A 38 20.05 -1.96 8.76
CA GLU A 38 19.16 -1.82 9.91
C GLU A 38 19.10 -3.13 10.72
N LYS A 39 19.37 -3.01 12.01
CA LYS A 39 19.36 -4.16 12.94
C LYS A 39 18.05 -4.29 13.71
N LYS A 40 17.27 -3.22 13.79
CA LYS A 40 15.97 -3.24 14.45
C LYS A 40 14.98 -4.04 13.58
N ILE A 41 14.25 -4.94 14.20
CA ILE A 41 13.15 -5.66 13.51
C ILE A 41 12.13 -4.64 12.99
N GLN A 42 11.79 -4.77 11.72
CA GLN A 42 10.81 -3.94 11.06
C GLN A 42 9.49 -4.70 10.91
N TYR A 43 8.38 -4.06 11.25
CA TYR A 43 7.06 -4.68 11.22
C TYR A 43 6.23 -4.16 10.05
N THR A 44 5.66 -5.07 9.26
CA THR A 44 4.60 -4.76 8.31
C THR A 44 3.26 -5.17 8.92
N ASP A 45 2.37 -4.20 9.09
CA ASP A 45 1.00 -4.49 9.50
C ASP A 45 0.17 -4.85 8.26
N THR A 46 -0.53 -5.97 8.31
CA THR A 46 -1.35 -6.47 7.20
C THR A 46 -2.86 -6.37 7.48
N THR A 47 -3.26 -5.67 8.53
CA THR A 47 -4.68 -5.55 8.93
C THR A 47 -5.56 -5.03 7.80
N PHE A 48 -5.06 -4.09 6.99
CA PHE A 48 -5.83 -3.50 5.89
C PHE A 48 -5.78 -4.31 4.59
N ARG A 49 -5.07 -5.43 4.55
CA ARG A 49 -5.06 -6.35 3.41
C ARG A 49 -5.27 -7.79 3.84
N ASP A 50 -4.24 -8.50 4.29
CA ASP A 50 -4.30 -9.95 4.57
C ASP A 50 -5.13 -10.26 5.82
N GLY A 51 -5.00 -9.44 6.85
CA GLY A 51 -5.75 -9.63 8.10
C GLY A 51 -7.24 -9.72 7.85
N HIS A 52 -7.83 -8.74 7.16
CA HIS A 52 -9.27 -8.82 6.85
C HIS A 52 -9.59 -9.75 5.66
N GLN A 53 -8.64 -10.04 4.79
CA GLN A 53 -8.82 -11.05 3.76
C GLN A 53 -9.05 -12.41 4.39
N SER A 54 -8.23 -12.79 5.35
CA SER A 54 -8.28 -14.10 6.01
C SER A 54 -9.43 -14.22 7.01
N LEU A 55 -9.73 -13.18 7.75
CA LEU A 55 -10.71 -13.21 8.84
C LEU A 55 -12.12 -12.77 8.42
N LEU A 56 -12.25 -11.87 7.45
CA LEU A 56 -13.50 -11.25 7.04
C LEU A 56 -13.79 -11.40 5.54
N ALA A 57 -13.16 -12.36 4.87
CA ALA A 57 -13.28 -12.56 3.42
C ALA A 57 -13.13 -11.25 2.61
N THR A 58 -12.18 -10.41 3.01
CA THR A 58 -11.87 -9.11 2.39
C THR A 58 -13.04 -8.08 2.52
N ARG A 59 -13.96 -8.25 3.47
CA ARG A 59 -15.18 -7.43 3.58
C ARG A 59 -15.03 -6.15 4.40
N MET A 60 -13.83 -5.81 4.91
CA MET A 60 -13.61 -4.54 5.62
C MET A 60 -13.85 -3.36 4.67
N ARG A 61 -14.74 -2.46 5.06
CA ARG A 61 -15.10 -1.29 4.25
C ARG A 61 -14.09 -0.17 4.44
N LEU A 62 -14.02 0.74 3.47
CA LEU A 62 -13.14 1.90 3.55
C LEU A 62 -13.41 2.76 4.80
N VAL A 63 -14.69 2.96 5.17
CA VAL A 63 -15.04 3.75 6.36
C VAL A 63 -14.47 3.12 7.64
N ASP A 64 -14.48 1.79 7.74
CA ASP A 64 -13.94 1.08 8.90
C ASP A 64 -12.42 1.28 9.01
N MET A 65 -11.71 1.26 7.89
CA MET A 65 -10.27 1.55 7.84
C MET A 65 -9.97 3.00 8.20
N LEU A 66 -10.72 3.96 7.64
CA LEU A 66 -10.50 5.39 7.88
C LEU A 66 -10.72 5.80 9.33
N ASN A 67 -11.64 5.13 10.03
CA ASN A 67 -11.91 5.40 11.45
C ASN A 67 -10.67 5.20 12.34
N VAL A 68 -9.74 4.33 11.95
CA VAL A 68 -8.51 4.05 12.72
C VAL A 68 -7.24 4.59 12.07
N SER A 69 -7.28 4.90 10.78
CA SER A 69 -6.08 5.27 9.99
C SER A 69 -5.35 6.48 10.55
N ARG A 70 -6.10 7.53 10.93
CA ARG A 70 -5.48 8.75 11.44
C ARG A 70 -4.84 8.53 12.81
N SER A 71 -5.54 7.83 13.72
CA SER A 71 -4.99 7.45 15.03
C SER A 71 -3.72 6.61 14.87
N TYR A 72 -3.73 5.67 13.94
CA TYR A 72 -2.60 4.83 13.61
C TYR A 72 -1.39 5.66 13.13
N ALA A 73 -1.62 6.56 12.18
CA ALA A 73 -0.56 7.40 11.60
C ALA A 73 0.08 8.36 12.63
N VAL A 74 -0.70 8.84 13.61
CA VAL A 74 -0.20 9.74 14.65
C VAL A 74 0.52 8.97 15.76
N ASN A 75 -0.01 7.81 16.18
CA ASN A 75 0.50 7.08 17.34
C ASN A 75 1.64 6.10 17.03
N GLN A 76 1.75 5.62 15.79
CA GLN A 76 2.67 4.52 15.42
C GLN A 76 3.66 4.88 14.28
N PRO A 77 4.20 6.10 14.21
CA PRO A 77 5.02 6.51 13.06
C PRO A 77 6.37 5.80 12.97
N HIS A 78 6.88 5.30 14.09
CA HIS A 78 8.22 4.71 14.20
C HIS A 78 8.24 3.21 14.48
N ASP A 79 7.10 2.65 14.91
CA ASP A 79 7.01 1.25 15.30
C ASP A 79 6.56 0.35 14.16
N VAL A 80 5.86 0.91 13.19
CA VAL A 80 5.39 0.20 12.01
C VAL A 80 6.11 0.70 10.76
N PHE A 81 6.87 -0.21 10.16
CA PHE A 81 7.59 0.06 8.92
C PHE A 81 6.63 0.32 7.74
N SER A 82 5.58 -0.50 7.63
CA SER A 82 4.62 -0.38 6.53
C SER A 82 3.24 -0.93 6.88
N MET A 83 2.21 -0.37 6.25
CA MET A 83 0.84 -0.87 6.32
C MET A 83 0.44 -1.41 4.95
N GLU A 84 0.26 -2.73 4.84
CA GLU A 84 -0.17 -3.34 3.60
C GLU A 84 -1.65 -3.05 3.33
N VAL A 85 -1.95 -2.39 2.21
CA VAL A 85 -3.27 -1.84 1.94
C VAL A 85 -3.99 -2.47 0.75
N TRP A 86 -3.26 -3.16 -0.12
CA TRP A 86 -3.77 -3.62 -1.40
C TRP A 86 -3.28 -5.01 -1.80
N GLY A 87 -4.11 -5.70 -2.59
CA GLY A 87 -3.82 -6.97 -3.24
C GLY A 87 -4.92 -7.33 -4.23
N GLY A 88 -4.79 -8.48 -4.91
CA GLY A 88 -5.76 -8.92 -5.93
C GLY A 88 -7.18 -9.07 -5.39
N ALA A 89 -7.34 -9.69 -4.23
CA ALA A 89 -8.65 -9.86 -3.61
C ALA A 89 -9.27 -8.52 -3.20
N THR A 90 -8.47 -7.53 -2.84
CA THR A 90 -8.96 -6.17 -2.55
C THR A 90 -9.69 -5.57 -3.74
N PHE A 91 -9.12 -5.72 -4.95
CA PHE A 91 -9.72 -5.25 -6.20
C PHE A 91 -11.05 -5.93 -6.48
N ASP A 92 -11.04 -7.25 -6.52
CA ASP A 92 -12.22 -8.05 -6.85
C ASP A 92 -13.36 -7.81 -5.86
N VAL A 93 -13.07 -7.86 -4.55
CA VAL A 93 -14.10 -7.71 -3.53
C VAL A 93 -14.62 -6.28 -3.45
N ALA A 94 -13.77 -5.27 -3.60
CA ALA A 94 -14.21 -3.87 -3.62
C ALA A 94 -15.26 -3.66 -4.72
N MET A 95 -14.99 -4.09 -5.94
CA MET A 95 -15.89 -3.90 -7.07
C MET A 95 -17.12 -4.83 -7.01
N ARG A 96 -16.90 -6.12 -6.78
CA ARG A 96 -17.95 -7.14 -6.88
C ARG A 96 -18.92 -7.12 -5.71
N PHE A 97 -18.43 -7.01 -4.50
CA PHE A 97 -19.23 -7.19 -3.28
C PHE A 97 -19.49 -5.88 -2.52
N LEU A 98 -18.49 -5.02 -2.40
CA LEU A 98 -18.62 -3.78 -1.64
C LEU A 98 -19.14 -2.63 -2.49
N LYS A 99 -19.24 -2.80 -3.82
CA LYS A 99 -19.65 -1.75 -4.77
C LYS A 99 -18.85 -0.46 -4.58
N ALA A 100 -17.55 -0.61 -4.37
CA ALA A 100 -16.62 0.46 -4.04
C ALA A 100 -15.48 0.52 -5.05
N ASP A 101 -14.97 1.73 -5.28
CA ASP A 101 -13.79 1.97 -6.11
C ASP A 101 -12.51 1.66 -5.30
N PRO A 102 -11.67 0.67 -5.74
CA PRO A 102 -10.44 0.34 -5.07
C PRO A 102 -9.39 1.47 -5.16
N TRP A 103 -9.40 2.26 -6.21
CA TRP A 103 -8.51 3.41 -6.38
C TRP A 103 -8.85 4.52 -5.37
N ARG A 104 -10.15 4.80 -5.18
CA ARG A 104 -10.61 5.73 -4.13
C ARG A 104 -10.15 5.26 -2.75
N ARG A 105 -10.18 3.95 -2.47
CA ARG A 105 -9.67 3.38 -1.22
C ARG A 105 -8.20 3.76 -1.02
N LEU A 106 -7.35 3.53 -2.01
CA LEU A 106 -5.93 3.84 -1.95
C LEU A 106 -5.70 5.34 -1.69
N ARG A 107 -6.37 6.22 -2.45
CA ARG A 107 -6.28 7.68 -2.28
C ARG A 107 -6.64 8.12 -0.85
N LYS A 108 -7.79 7.68 -0.34
CA LYS A 108 -8.26 8.06 1.00
C LYS A 108 -7.36 7.55 2.12
N LEU A 109 -6.86 6.33 2.01
CA LEU A 109 -5.88 5.80 2.96
C LEU A 109 -4.57 6.58 2.91
N ARG A 110 -4.08 6.93 1.73
CA ARG A 110 -2.87 7.75 1.58
C ARG A 110 -3.02 9.14 2.22
N THR A 111 -4.17 9.78 2.04
CA THR A 111 -4.48 11.06 2.71
C THR A 111 -4.47 10.93 4.23
N ALA A 112 -5.00 9.83 4.76
CA ALA A 112 -5.06 9.59 6.21
C ALA A 112 -3.70 9.19 6.82
N MET A 113 -2.84 8.51 6.05
CA MET A 113 -1.52 8.00 6.48
C MET A 113 -0.43 8.40 5.46
N PRO A 114 -0.09 9.70 5.37
CA PRO A 114 0.79 10.22 4.31
C PRO A 114 2.24 9.74 4.43
N ASN A 115 2.69 9.44 5.66
CA ASN A 115 4.08 9.19 6.01
C ASN A 115 4.42 7.71 6.21
N THR A 116 3.47 6.81 5.94
CA THR A 116 3.62 5.35 6.05
C THR A 116 3.84 4.72 4.68
N ILE A 117 4.79 3.80 4.56
CA ILE A 117 4.98 2.99 3.34
C ILE A 117 3.75 2.11 3.14
N PHE A 118 3.22 2.10 1.91
CA PHE A 118 2.11 1.25 1.49
C PHE A 118 2.57 0.12 0.58
N PRO A 119 2.70 -1.11 1.10
CA PRO A 119 2.83 -2.30 0.27
C PRO A 119 1.52 -2.72 -0.39
N MET A 120 1.66 -3.38 -1.55
CA MET A 120 0.63 -4.24 -2.10
C MET A 120 1.18 -5.61 -2.46
N LEU A 121 0.35 -6.63 -2.36
CA LEU A 121 0.67 -7.96 -2.88
C LEU A 121 0.28 -8.05 -4.35
N LEU A 122 1.26 -8.34 -5.22
CA LEU A 122 1.11 -8.44 -6.67
C LEU A 122 1.40 -9.87 -7.14
N ARG A 123 0.47 -10.47 -7.87
CA ARG A 123 0.53 -11.88 -8.30
C ARG A 123 1.23 -12.03 -9.65
N GLY A 124 2.53 -11.78 -9.75
CA GLY A 124 3.29 -11.99 -10.98
C GLY A 124 2.52 -11.55 -12.25
N SER A 125 2.37 -12.44 -13.22
CA SER A 125 1.61 -12.19 -14.46
C SER A 125 0.09 -12.06 -14.27
N ASN A 126 -0.45 -12.47 -13.13
CA ASN A 126 -1.88 -12.35 -12.84
C ASN A 126 -2.25 -10.98 -12.24
N ALA A 127 -1.26 -10.17 -11.86
CA ALA A 127 -1.43 -8.87 -11.22
C ALA A 127 -2.47 -8.92 -10.08
N VAL A 128 -3.66 -8.38 -10.30
CA VAL A 128 -4.77 -8.40 -9.33
C VAL A 128 -5.88 -9.40 -9.69
N GLY A 129 -5.67 -10.20 -10.74
CA GLY A 129 -6.66 -11.16 -11.25
C GLY A 129 -6.36 -12.61 -10.86
N TYR A 130 -7.08 -13.52 -11.54
CA TYR A 130 -7.00 -14.97 -11.35
C TYR A 130 -6.46 -15.70 -12.59
N LYS A 131 -6.20 -14.97 -13.67
CA LYS A 131 -5.60 -15.46 -14.91
C LYS A 131 -4.47 -14.52 -15.31
N ALA A 132 -3.51 -15.00 -16.09
CA ALA A 132 -2.45 -14.16 -16.61
C ALA A 132 -3.02 -13.06 -17.51
N TYR A 133 -2.53 -11.86 -17.30
CA TYR A 133 -2.80 -10.71 -18.14
C TYR A 133 -1.67 -10.53 -19.17
N PRO A 134 -1.94 -9.87 -20.29
CA PRO A 134 -0.90 -9.42 -21.20
C PRO A 134 0.08 -8.46 -20.51
N ASP A 135 1.35 -8.53 -20.88
CA ASP A 135 2.43 -7.75 -20.25
C ASP A 135 2.16 -6.24 -20.25
N ASN A 136 1.63 -5.70 -21.34
CA ASN A 136 1.29 -4.28 -21.44
C ASN A 136 0.24 -3.85 -20.40
N LEU A 137 -0.69 -4.72 -20.03
CA LEU A 137 -1.67 -4.43 -18.98
C LEU A 137 -1.01 -4.45 -17.59
N ILE A 138 -0.08 -5.39 -17.35
CA ILE A 138 0.68 -5.46 -16.11
C ILE A 138 1.52 -4.20 -15.93
N VAL A 139 2.23 -3.80 -16.98
CA VAL A 139 3.04 -2.56 -17.01
C VAL A 139 2.16 -1.37 -16.65
N LYS A 140 1.05 -1.18 -17.36
CA LYS A 140 0.15 -0.05 -17.14
C LYS A 140 -0.46 -0.04 -15.74
N PHE A 141 -0.85 -1.21 -15.24
CA PHE A 141 -1.39 -1.32 -13.88
C PHE A 141 -0.36 -0.89 -12.81
N ILE A 142 0.90 -1.34 -12.94
CA ILE A 142 1.96 -1.01 -11.99
C ILE A 142 2.26 0.49 -12.02
N GLU A 143 2.37 1.08 -13.22
CA GLU A 143 2.60 2.52 -13.39
C GLU A 143 1.49 3.34 -12.73
N GLU A 144 0.22 3.01 -12.97
CA GLU A 144 -0.91 3.70 -12.36
C GLU A 144 -1.00 3.48 -10.84
N ALA A 145 -0.69 2.27 -10.36
CA ALA A 145 -0.70 1.98 -8.93
C ALA A 145 0.42 2.71 -8.17
N ALA A 146 1.58 2.91 -8.79
CA ALA A 146 2.70 3.66 -8.22
C ALA A 146 2.52 5.17 -8.34
N ARG A 147 1.70 5.62 -9.30
CA ARG A 147 1.48 7.04 -9.61
C ARG A 147 0.97 7.81 -8.40
N GLY A 148 1.40 9.08 -8.31
CA GLY A 148 0.81 10.04 -7.38
C GLY A 148 -0.63 10.42 -7.77
N PHE A 149 -1.41 10.73 -6.77
CA PHE A 149 -2.77 11.24 -6.91
C PHE A 149 -2.78 12.72 -6.55
N ASP A 150 -3.55 13.49 -7.29
CA ASP A 150 -3.79 14.87 -6.92
C ASP A 150 -4.58 14.92 -5.60
N ILE A 151 -4.14 15.80 -4.71
CA ILE A 151 -4.83 16.10 -3.46
C ILE A 151 -5.67 17.34 -3.74
N GLU A 152 -6.98 17.20 -3.67
CA GLU A 152 -7.93 18.30 -3.83
C GLU A 152 -8.45 18.73 -2.45
N ASP A 153 -8.64 20.05 -2.28
CA ASP A 153 -9.38 20.59 -1.14
C ASP A 153 -10.90 20.43 -1.32
N GLU A 154 -11.67 21.00 -0.40
CA GLU A 154 -13.13 20.91 -0.41
C GLU A 154 -13.76 21.57 -1.64
N ASP A 155 -13.07 22.55 -2.24
CA ASP A 155 -13.50 23.27 -3.44
C ASP A 155 -13.03 22.59 -4.74
N GLY A 156 -12.35 21.44 -4.66
CA GLY A 156 -11.83 20.70 -5.81
C GLY A 156 -10.54 21.25 -6.40
N LYS A 157 -9.88 22.17 -5.71
CA LYS A 157 -8.59 22.72 -6.13
C LYS A 157 -7.46 21.77 -5.73
N VAL A 158 -6.57 21.46 -6.68
CA VAL A 158 -5.36 20.67 -6.42
C VAL A 158 -4.42 21.44 -5.49
N THR A 159 -4.21 20.91 -4.29
CA THR A 159 -3.33 21.47 -3.26
C THR A 159 -1.99 20.77 -3.15
N GLY A 160 -1.84 19.61 -3.81
CA GLY A 160 -0.63 18.84 -3.81
C GLY A 160 -0.80 17.51 -4.55
N GLN A 161 0.25 16.67 -4.50
CA GLN A 161 0.22 15.34 -5.05
C GLN A 161 0.76 14.33 -4.04
N THR A 162 0.15 13.16 -3.97
CA THR A 162 0.60 12.07 -3.11
C THR A 162 0.83 10.81 -3.91
N GLY A 163 1.82 10.02 -3.52
CA GLY A 163 2.12 8.76 -4.18
C GLY A 163 1.06 7.67 -3.94
N GLY A 164 1.05 6.71 -4.84
CA GLY A 164 0.27 5.48 -4.72
C GLY A 164 0.94 4.42 -3.85
N ILE A 165 1.21 3.26 -4.43
CA ILE A 165 1.91 2.14 -3.79
C ILE A 165 3.41 2.41 -3.76
N ASP A 166 4.02 2.28 -2.58
CA ASP A 166 5.45 2.50 -2.38
C ASP A 166 6.27 1.20 -2.51
N LEU A 167 5.65 0.03 -2.28
CA LEU A 167 6.32 -1.26 -2.33
C LEU A 167 5.42 -2.31 -2.98
N PHE A 168 5.88 -2.91 -4.07
CA PHE A 168 5.23 -4.07 -4.68
C PHE A 168 5.86 -5.35 -4.15
N ARG A 169 5.11 -6.12 -3.35
CA ARG A 169 5.49 -7.48 -2.97
C ARG A 169 5.03 -8.44 -4.06
N ILE A 170 5.98 -8.82 -4.90
CA ILE A 170 5.72 -9.61 -6.11
C ILE A 170 5.97 -11.07 -5.80
N PHE A 171 4.99 -11.93 -6.04
CA PHE A 171 5.10 -13.36 -5.83
C PHE A 171 4.52 -14.17 -7.00
N ASP A 172 4.95 -15.38 -7.11
CA ASP A 172 4.33 -16.41 -7.93
C ASP A 172 4.03 -17.65 -7.08
N SER A 173 2.88 -18.28 -7.28
CA SER A 173 2.44 -19.43 -6.49
C SER A 173 3.32 -20.66 -6.62
N LEU A 174 4.10 -20.75 -7.70
CA LEU A 174 5.05 -21.82 -7.98
C LEU A 174 6.51 -21.38 -7.79
N ASN A 175 6.74 -20.15 -7.29
CA ASN A 175 8.05 -19.52 -7.22
C ASN A 175 8.79 -19.48 -8.57
N TRP A 176 8.04 -19.38 -9.68
CA TRP A 176 8.62 -19.32 -11.01
C TRP A 176 9.02 -17.87 -11.35
N VAL A 177 10.31 -17.59 -11.23
CA VAL A 177 10.88 -16.24 -11.36
C VAL A 177 10.49 -15.56 -12.69
N LYS A 178 10.48 -16.31 -13.80
CA LYS A 178 10.09 -15.75 -15.11
C LYS A 178 8.69 -15.15 -15.12
N ASN A 179 7.77 -15.69 -14.33
CA ASN A 179 6.41 -15.17 -14.20
C ASN A 179 6.36 -13.83 -13.44
N MET A 180 7.42 -13.48 -12.74
CA MET A 180 7.55 -12.22 -11.99
C MET A 180 8.39 -11.16 -12.72
N GLU A 181 9.13 -11.53 -13.78
CA GLU A 181 10.10 -10.65 -14.44
C GLU A 181 9.49 -9.34 -14.95
N VAL A 182 8.35 -9.41 -15.63
CA VAL A 182 7.67 -8.21 -16.17
C VAL A 182 7.33 -7.26 -15.03
N SER A 183 6.75 -7.77 -13.95
CA SER A 183 6.37 -6.96 -12.79
C SER A 183 7.59 -6.35 -12.09
N ILE A 184 8.64 -7.15 -11.85
CA ILE A 184 9.87 -6.68 -11.20
C ILE A 184 10.55 -5.59 -12.05
N ASN A 185 10.71 -5.84 -13.35
CA ASN A 185 11.35 -4.91 -14.26
C ASN A 185 10.56 -3.61 -14.39
N THR A 186 9.23 -3.70 -14.48
CA THR A 186 8.37 -2.51 -14.54
C THR A 186 8.49 -1.66 -13.29
N VAL A 187 8.40 -2.26 -12.10
CA VAL A 187 8.56 -1.50 -10.84
C VAL A 187 9.93 -0.81 -10.81
N ARG A 188 10.99 -1.51 -11.18
CA ARG A 188 12.36 -0.98 -11.13
C ARG A 188 12.65 0.10 -12.16
N ASN A 189 12.10 -0.02 -13.35
CA ASN A 189 12.49 0.84 -14.48
C ASN A 189 11.50 1.99 -14.71
N ASN A 190 10.21 1.79 -14.38
CA ASN A 190 9.15 2.72 -14.72
C ASN A 190 8.59 3.46 -13.50
N THR A 191 9.00 3.11 -12.28
CA THR A 191 8.47 3.72 -11.06
C THR A 191 9.59 4.06 -10.05
N ASN A 192 9.25 4.86 -9.05
CA ASN A 192 10.09 5.12 -7.88
C ASN A 192 9.79 4.16 -6.71
N SER A 193 8.91 3.20 -6.90
CA SER A 193 8.52 2.24 -5.86
C SER A 193 9.57 1.14 -5.68
N LEU A 194 9.50 0.47 -4.53
CA LEU A 194 10.34 -0.68 -4.21
C LEU A 194 9.75 -1.95 -4.82
N ALA A 195 10.63 -2.81 -5.34
CA ALA A 195 10.29 -4.17 -5.76
C ALA A 195 10.76 -5.18 -4.71
N GLY A 196 9.83 -5.87 -4.07
CA GLY A 196 10.10 -6.97 -3.16
C GLY A 196 9.70 -8.29 -3.80
N ALA A 197 10.67 -9.04 -4.33
CA ALA A 197 10.41 -10.40 -4.83
C ALA A 197 10.29 -11.36 -3.64
N CYS A 198 9.17 -12.08 -3.57
CA CYS A 198 8.91 -13.09 -2.56
C CYS A 198 9.21 -14.47 -3.15
N ILE A 199 10.21 -15.15 -2.58
CA ILE A 199 10.67 -16.48 -2.99
C ILE A 199 10.57 -17.42 -1.79
#